data_5f9e0bc4cc827b9015bb3e6450a17e9d
#
_entry.id   5f9e0bc4cc827b9015bb3e6450a17e9d
#
_cell.length_a   1.000
_cell.length_b   1.000
_cell.length_c   1.000
_cell.angle_alpha   90.00
_cell.angle_beta   90.00
_cell.angle_gamma   90.00
#
_symmetry.space_group_name_H-M   'P 1'
#
loop_
_entity.id
_entity.type
_entity.pdbx_description
1 polymer ?
#
loop_
_entity_poly.entity_id
_entity_poly.type
_entity_poly.pdbx_seq_one_letter_code
_entity_poly.pdbx_strand_id
1 'polypeptide(L)'
;HQSGTCSFDMGYVSRILLDPEAVLEKIIIDEAVSELRTVNDMMRWAVSQFNAAGLFYGHGTDNAWDEAVQLILPSLHLAPYISEEIRTARVTRSERQHLVELVARRVDERIPAAYLTNKAWFCGLEFYVDERVIVPRSPIGELIGKRFAPWLAHEPQRVMDLCTGSGCIAIALAQAFPEAEVDAIDISPDALDVTQINIEMYGLEQ
;
A
#
# COMPACT_ATOMS: atom_id res chain seq x y z
N HIS A 1 -32.34 -68.73 19.54
CA HIS A 1 -32.30 -68.05 18.26
C HIS A 1 -32.37 -66.55 18.57
N GLN A 2 -31.23 -65.93 18.69
CA GLN A 2 -31.12 -64.45 18.69
C GLN A 2 -30.17 -64.11 17.58
N SER A 3 -30.72 -63.51 16.55
CA SER A 3 -29.97 -62.89 15.43
C SER A 3 -29.53 -61.49 15.85
N GLY A 4 -28.23 -61.35 16.16
CA GLY A 4 -27.62 -60.04 16.38
C GLY A 4 -27.33 -59.35 15.04
N THR A 5 -28.03 -58.29 14.74
CA THR A 5 -27.71 -57.38 13.65
C THR A 5 -26.66 -56.39 14.14
N CYS A 6 -25.46 -56.48 13.60
CA CYS A 6 -24.40 -55.52 13.80
C CYS A 6 -24.70 -54.31 12.89
N SER A 7 -25.13 -53.19 13.49
CA SER A 7 -25.25 -51.91 12.79
C SER A 7 -23.88 -51.25 12.75
N PHE A 8 -23.26 -51.17 11.56
CA PHE A 8 -22.13 -50.31 11.31
C PHE A 8 -22.64 -48.86 11.28
N ASP A 9 -22.24 -48.12 12.31
CA ASP A 9 -22.38 -46.68 12.33
C ASP A 9 -21.40 -46.10 11.29
N MET A 10 -21.91 -45.73 10.13
CA MET A 10 -21.15 -45.02 9.11
C MET A 10 -20.95 -43.59 9.64
N GLY A 11 -19.87 -43.40 10.37
CA GLY A 11 -19.40 -42.09 10.80
C GLY A 11 -19.51 -41.10 9.67
N TYR A 12 -20.14 -40.03 9.98
CA TYR A 12 -20.32 -38.83 9.16
C TYR A 12 -18.93 -38.33 8.68
N VAL A 13 -18.50 -38.80 7.52
CA VAL A 13 -17.41 -38.16 6.79
C VAL A 13 -18.01 -36.87 6.23
N SER A 14 -17.90 -35.80 6.98
CA SER A 14 -18.13 -34.46 6.47
C SER A 14 -17.21 -34.28 5.27
N ARG A 15 -17.71 -34.47 4.07
CA ARG A 15 -17.12 -33.97 2.84
C ARG A 15 -17.13 -32.44 2.98
N ILE A 16 -16.07 -31.90 3.49
CA ILE A 16 -15.74 -30.50 3.24
C ILE A 16 -15.49 -30.45 1.73
N LEU A 17 -16.52 -30.08 0.99
CA LEU A 17 -16.39 -29.67 -0.41
C LEU A 17 -15.53 -28.38 -0.32
N LEU A 18 -14.21 -28.53 -0.41
CA LEU A 18 -13.31 -27.39 -0.61
C LEU A 18 -13.76 -26.75 -1.91
N ASP A 19 -14.09 -25.47 -1.84
CA ASP A 19 -14.38 -24.67 -3.01
C ASP A 19 -13.22 -24.84 -4.02
N PRO A 20 -13.48 -25.29 -5.26
CA PRO A 20 -12.42 -25.50 -6.24
C PRO A 20 -11.60 -24.23 -6.51
N GLU A 21 -12.22 -23.04 -6.42
CA GLU A 21 -11.53 -21.75 -6.57
C GLU A 21 -10.57 -21.51 -5.41
N ALA A 22 -11.00 -21.73 -4.16
CA ALA A 22 -10.15 -21.62 -2.98
C ALA A 22 -8.98 -22.63 -2.98
N VAL A 23 -9.18 -23.83 -3.54
CA VAL A 23 -8.11 -24.83 -3.70
C VAL A 23 -7.09 -24.36 -4.73
N LEU A 24 -7.56 -23.84 -5.87
CA LEU A 24 -6.68 -23.34 -6.93
C LEU A 24 -5.87 -22.13 -6.47
N GLU A 25 -6.51 -21.22 -5.78
CA GLU A 25 -5.86 -20.05 -5.18
C GLU A 25 -4.74 -20.45 -4.21
N LYS A 26 -5.01 -21.40 -3.31
CA LYS A 26 -4.01 -21.93 -2.39
C LYS A 26 -2.82 -22.57 -3.12
N ILE A 27 -3.09 -23.32 -4.21
CA ILE A 27 -2.01 -23.92 -5.02
C ILE A 27 -1.14 -22.84 -5.65
N ILE A 28 -1.72 -21.78 -6.20
CA ILE A 28 -0.99 -20.64 -6.79
C ILE A 28 -0.13 -19.93 -5.73
N ILE A 29 -0.66 -19.73 -4.53
CA ILE A 29 0.07 -19.13 -3.40
C ILE A 29 1.24 -20.01 -2.99
N ASP A 30 1.02 -21.29 -2.78
CA ASP A 30 2.06 -22.24 -2.36
C ASP A 30 3.18 -22.36 -3.41
N GLU A 31 2.83 -22.38 -4.71
CA GLU A 31 3.80 -22.36 -5.81
C GLU A 31 4.61 -21.07 -5.80
N ALA A 32 3.97 -19.92 -5.68
CA ALA A 32 4.66 -18.63 -5.63
C ALA A 32 5.65 -18.55 -4.46
N VAL A 33 5.25 -19.00 -3.26
CA VAL A 33 6.13 -19.02 -2.08
C VAL A 33 7.30 -19.98 -2.27
N SER A 34 7.13 -21.10 -2.99
CA SER A 34 8.20 -22.08 -3.20
C SER A 34 9.19 -21.68 -4.30
N GLU A 35 8.71 -21.08 -5.40
CA GLU A 35 9.48 -20.90 -6.62
C GLU A 35 10.07 -19.50 -6.81
N LEU A 36 9.36 -18.43 -6.37
CA LEU A 36 9.87 -17.06 -6.51
C LEU A 36 11.03 -16.84 -5.53
N ARG A 37 12.17 -16.33 -6.02
CA ARG A 37 13.39 -16.28 -5.23
C ARG A 37 13.98 -14.90 -5.04
N THR A 38 13.78 -14.00 -5.99
CA THR A 38 14.37 -12.67 -5.99
C THR A 38 13.28 -11.58 -5.88
N VAL A 39 13.70 -10.36 -5.55
CA VAL A 39 12.82 -9.21 -5.57
C VAL A 39 12.17 -9.03 -6.96
N ASN A 40 12.94 -9.20 -8.03
CA ASN A 40 12.41 -9.13 -9.41
C ASN A 40 11.37 -10.22 -9.69
N ASP A 41 11.57 -11.45 -9.21
CA ASP A 41 10.56 -12.51 -9.37
C ASP A 41 9.25 -12.10 -8.73
N MET A 42 9.30 -11.59 -7.51
CA MET A 42 8.12 -11.12 -6.79
C MET A 42 7.41 -9.98 -7.53
N MET A 43 8.17 -8.98 -7.99
CA MET A 43 7.62 -7.84 -8.73
C MET A 43 6.96 -8.29 -10.05
N ARG A 44 7.66 -9.09 -10.87
CA ARG A 44 7.13 -9.63 -12.12
C ARG A 44 5.86 -10.44 -11.88
N TRP A 45 5.85 -11.30 -10.84
CA TRP A 45 4.70 -12.12 -10.50
C TRP A 45 3.50 -11.26 -10.07
N ALA A 46 3.72 -10.29 -9.18
CA ALA A 46 2.67 -9.36 -8.75
C ALA A 46 2.04 -8.62 -9.94
N VAL A 47 2.85 -8.10 -10.87
CA VAL A 47 2.37 -7.47 -12.11
C VAL A 47 1.47 -8.41 -12.90
N SER A 48 1.85 -9.68 -13.01
CA SER A 48 1.03 -10.68 -13.74
C SER A 48 -0.31 -10.92 -13.05
N GLN A 49 -0.33 -11.02 -11.71
CA GLN A 49 -1.56 -11.18 -10.93
C GLN A 49 -2.47 -9.94 -11.08
N PHE A 50 -1.91 -8.74 -10.97
CA PHE A 50 -2.67 -7.49 -11.10
C PHE A 50 -3.30 -7.33 -12.48
N ASN A 51 -2.56 -7.64 -13.54
CA ASN A 51 -3.08 -7.59 -14.91
C ASN A 51 -4.15 -8.65 -15.16
N ALA A 52 -3.94 -9.88 -14.69
CA ALA A 52 -4.91 -10.97 -14.83
C ALA A 52 -6.23 -10.65 -14.11
N ALA A 53 -6.15 -10.02 -12.93
CA ALA A 53 -7.31 -9.60 -12.16
C ALA A 53 -7.99 -8.33 -12.70
N GLY A 54 -7.45 -7.67 -13.73
CA GLY A 54 -7.97 -6.43 -14.28
C GLY A 54 -8.09 -5.34 -13.21
N LEU A 55 -7.03 -5.15 -12.41
CA LEU A 55 -7.05 -4.12 -11.37
C LEU A 55 -7.14 -2.73 -11.98
N PHE A 56 -7.89 -1.87 -11.31
CA PHE A 56 -7.92 -0.45 -11.61
C PHE A 56 -6.83 0.28 -10.83
N TYR A 57 -6.11 1.17 -11.50
CA TYR A 57 -5.09 2.04 -10.93
C TYR A 57 -5.61 3.48 -10.89
N GLY A 58 -5.05 4.33 -10.05
CA GLY A 58 -5.50 5.73 -9.87
C GLY A 58 -5.47 6.17 -8.41
N HIS A 59 -4.86 5.35 -7.56
CA HIS A 59 -4.64 5.65 -6.14
C HIS A 59 -3.14 5.86 -5.87
N GLY A 60 -2.52 6.76 -6.66
CA GLY A 60 -1.08 7.06 -6.55
C GLY A 60 -0.18 6.27 -7.50
N THR A 61 -0.77 5.36 -8.30
CA THR A 61 -0.09 4.60 -9.37
C THR A 61 -0.91 4.64 -10.64
N ASP A 62 -0.26 4.48 -11.79
CA ASP A 62 -0.91 4.53 -13.10
C ASP A 62 -0.91 3.16 -13.81
N ASN A 63 -0.18 2.18 -13.30
CA ASN A 63 0.00 0.88 -13.92
C ASN A 63 0.38 -0.21 -12.91
N ALA A 64 0.32 -1.47 -13.36
CA ALA A 64 0.62 -2.65 -12.53
C ALA A 64 2.06 -2.68 -12.00
N TRP A 65 3.02 -2.14 -12.76
CA TRP A 65 4.41 -2.14 -12.32
C TRP A 65 4.63 -1.19 -11.15
N ASP A 66 4.14 0.03 -11.25
CA ASP A 66 4.25 1.01 -10.18
C ASP A 66 3.51 0.56 -8.92
N GLU A 67 2.34 -0.09 -9.09
CA GLU A 67 1.60 -0.70 -7.99
C GLU A 67 2.40 -1.82 -7.31
N ALA A 68 3.08 -2.69 -8.09
CA ALA A 68 3.93 -3.74 -7.55
C ALA A 68 5.15 -3.16 -6.81
N VAL A 69 5.74 -2.09 -7.32
CA VAL A 69 6.84 -1.36 -6.66
C VAL A 69 6.37 -0.80 -5.31
N GLN A 70 5.21 -0.13 -5.29
CA GLN A 70 4.64 0.43 -4.07
C GLN A 70 4.18 -0.61 -3.05
N LEU A 71 3.85 -1.83 -3.48
CA LEU A 71 3.49 -2.90 -2.57
C LEU A 71 4.73 -3.63 -2.03
N ILE A 72 5.65 -4.02 -2.90
CA ILE A 72 6.72 -4.97 -2.57
C ILE A 72 7.90 -4.28 -1.88
N LEU A 73 8.39 -3.16 -2.42
CA LEU A 73 9.60 -2.55 -1.88
C LEU A 73 9.41 -2.01 -0.44
N PRO A 74 8.33 -1.27 -0.12
CA PRO A 74 8.09 -0.84 1.25
C PRO A 74 7.86 -2.00 2.24
N SER A 75 7.27 -3.11 1.77
CA SER A 75 7.06 -4.31 2.60
C SER A 75 8.35 -5.06 2.92
N LEU A 76 9.40 -4.83 2.11
CA LEU A 76 10.77 -5.30 2.38
C LEU A 76 11.64 -4.22 3.05
N HIS A 77 11.07 -3.10 3.47
CA HIS A 77 11.80 -1.94 4.02
C HIS A 77 12.87 -1.38 3.06
N LEU A 78 12.61 -1.48 1.75
CA LEU A 78 13.48 -0.97 0.70
C LEU A 78 12.98 0.38 0.18
N ALA A 79 13.92 1.21 -0.28
CA ALA A 79 13.60 2.48 -0.94
C ALA A 79 12.88 2.23 -2.28
N PRO A 80 12.09 3.20 -2.79
CA PRO A 80 11.41 3.08 -4.09
C PRO A 80 12.36 2.85 -5.28
N TYR A 81 13.60 3.31 -5.14
CA TYR A 81 14.67 3.12 -6.14
C TYR A 81 15.75 2.24 -5.55
N ILE A 82 15.91 1.05 -6.13
CA ILE A 82 16.89 0.05 -5.72
C ILE A 82 17.83 -0.30 -6.88
N SER A 83 19.08 -0.66 -6.55
CA SER A 83 20.07 -1.10 -7.53
C SER A 83 19.73 -2.48 -8.10
N GLU A 84 20.40 -2.84 -9.20
CA GLU A 84 20.21 -4.16 -9.83
C GLU A 84 20.64 -5.31 -8.88
N GLU A 85 21.66 -5.09 -8.06
CA GLU A 85 22.12 -6.07 -7.07
C GLU A 85 21.01 -6.40 -6.06
N ILE A 86 20.27 -5.39 -5.59
CA ILE A 86 19.14 -5.59 -4.68
C ILE A 86 17.97 -6.26 -5.41
N ARG A 87 17.69 -5.87 -6.67
CA ARG A 87 16.62 -6.49 -7.48
C ARG A 87 16.82 -7.99 -7.66
N THR A 88 18.06 -8.41 -7.84
CA THR A 88 18.45 -9.83 -8.03
C THR A 88 18.75 -10.56 -6.73
N ALA A 89 18.76 -9.85 -5.59
CA ALA A 89 18.94 -10.45 -4.28
C ALA A 89 17.76 -11.37 -3.92
N ARG A 90 18.07 -12.42 -3.17
CA ARG A 90 17.08 -13.39 -2.73
C ARG A 90 16.26 -12.86 -1.57
N VAL A 91 14.97 -13.10 -1.63
CA VAL A 91 14.03 -12.91 -0.52
C VAL A 91 13.92 -14.19 0.30
N THR A 92 13.83 -14.05 1.62
CA THR A 92 13.65 -15.18 2.53
C THR A 92 12.26 -15.81 2.34
N ARG A 93 12.06 -17.01 2.88
CA ARG A 93 10.76 -17.68 2.78
C ARG A 93 9.65 -16.89 3.48
N SER A 94 9.93 -16.31 4.64
CA SER A 94 8.97 -15.50 5.39
C SER A 94 8.59 -14.23 4.65
N GLU A 95 9.56 -13.53 4.05
CA GLU A 95 9.29 -12.38 3.19
C GLU A 95 8.43 -12.76 2.00
N ARG A 96 8.76 -13.86 1.30
CA ARG A 96 7.93 -14.35 0.17
C ARG A 96 6.51 -14.62 0.58
N GLN A 97 6.31 -15.33 1.69
CA GLN A 97 4.97 -15.62 2.19
C GLN A 97 4.20 -14.34 2.45
N HIS A 98 4.79 -13.39 3.17
CA HIS A 98 4.18 -12.10 3.44
C HIS A 98 3.83 -11.32 2.16
N LEU A 99 4.76 -11.26 1.20
CA LEU A 99 4.54 -10.55 -0.06
C LEU A 99 3.44 -11.20 -0.91
N VAL A 100 3.39 -12.53 -0.97
CA VAL A 100 2.34 -13.26 -1.70
C VAL A 100 0.97 -13.02 -1.07
N GLU A 101 0.87 -13.02 0.26
CA GLU A 101 -0.36 -12.68 0.99
C GLU A 101 -0.81 -11.24 0.70
N LEU A 102 0.11 -10.28 0.65
CA LEU A 102 -0.22 -8.88 0.30
C LEU A 102 -0.72 -8.76 -1.15
N VAL A 103 -0.09 -9.47 -2.09
CA VAL A 103 -0.53 -9.49 -3.50
C VAL A 103 -1.93 -10.10 -3.61
N ALA A 104 -2.21 -11.20 -2.91
CA ALA A 104 -3.53 -11.82 -2.87
C ALA A 104 -4.58 -10.82 -2.32
N ARG A 105 -4.31 -10.18 -1.19
CA ARG A 105 -5.20 -9.15 -0.63
C ARG A 105 -5.43 -7.98 -1.59
N ARG A 106 -4.40 -7.53 -2.29
CA ARG A 106 -4.54 -6.47 -3.31
C ARG A 106 -5.49 -6.89 -4.43
N VAL A 107 -5.43 -8.16 -4.84
CA VAL A 107 -6.27 -8.74 -5.91
C VAL A 107 -7.71 -8.95 -5.43
N ASP A 108 -7.89 -9.61 -4.29
CA ASP A 108 -9.20 -10.10 -3.84
C ASP A 108 -10.01 -9.01 -3.15
N GLU A 109 -9.38 -8.30 -2.21
CA GLU A 109 -10.03 -7.23 -1.43
C GLU A 109 -10.04 -5.89 -2.17
N ARG A 110 -9.27 -5.76 -3.28
CA ARG A 110 -9.13 -4.52 -4.06
C ARG A 110 -8.57 -3.34 -3.27
N ILE A 111 -7.90 -3.58 -2.14
CA ILE A 111 -7.30 -2.55 -1.30
C ILE A 111 -6.07 -1.97 -2.01
N PRO A 112 -5.95 -0.65 -2.20
CA PRO A 112 -4.77 -0.01 -2.77
C PRO A 112 -3.47 -0.36 -2.05
N ALA A 113 -2.36 -0.49 -2.78
CA ALA A 113 -1.04 -0.81 -2.21
C ALA A 113 -0.64 0.15 -1.09
N ALA A 114 -0.97 1.44 -1.22
CA ALA A 114 -0.69 2.46 -0.21
C ALA A 114 -1.33 2.15 1.15
N TYR A 115 -2.55 1.60 1.18
CA TYR A 115 -3.21 1.23 2.43
C TYR A 115 -2.70 -0.11 2.98
N LEU A 116 -2.33 -1.04 2.12
CA LEU A 116 -1.73 -2.32 2.54
C LEU A 116 -0.35 -2.13 3.18
N THR A 117 0.40 -1.13 2.74
CA THR A 117 1.74 -0.81 3.25
C THR A 117 1.74 0.32 4.27
N ASN A 118 0.61 1.05 4.43
CA ASN A 118 0.48 2.29 5.17
C ASN A 118 1.48 3.37 4.72
N LYS A 119 1.85 3.37 3.44
CA LYS A 119 2.82 4.29 2.87
C LYS A 119 2.34 4.87 1.55
N ALA A 120 2.49 6.17 1.42
CA ALA A 120 2.29 6.89 0.16
C ALA A 120 3.41 7.93 -0.03
N TRP A 121 3.61 8.38 -1.27
CA TRP A 121 4.64 9.36 -1.60
C TRP A 121 4.01 10.60 -2.21
N PHE A 122 4.44 11.77 -1.74
CA PHE A 122 4.01 13.05 -2.28
C PHE A 122 5.16 14.05 -2.19
N CYS A 123 5.47 14.76 -3.26
CA CYS A 123 6.59 15.72 -3.35
C CYS A 123 7.94 15.15 -2.89
N GLY A 124 8.18 13.84 -3.08
CA GLY A 124 9.40 13.15 -2.64
C GLY A 124 9.44 12.81 -1.14
N LEU A 125 8.35 13.07 -0.41
CA LEU A 125 8.18 12.77 1.01
C LEU A 125 7.34 11.52 1.20
N GLU A 126 7.66 10.68 2.18
CA GLU A 126 6.88 9.50 2.57
C GLU A 126 5.82 9.90 3.59
N PHE A 127 4.59 9.43 3.43
CA PHE A 127 3.47 9.70 4.35
C PHE A 127 2.83 8.39 4.82
N TYR A 128 2.47 8.35 6.08
CA TYR A 128 1.54 7.36 6.59
C TYR A 128 0.14 7.63 6.01
N VAL A 129 -0.51 6.60 5.52
CA VAL A 129 -1.90 6.65 5.04
C VAL A 129 -2.64 5.37 5.41
N ASP A 130 -3.94 5.51 5.66
CA ASP A 130 -4.88 4.40 5.78
C ASP A 130 -6.25 4.83 5.24
N GLU A 131 -7.26 3.98 5.41
CA GLU A 131 -8.60 4.15 4.85
C GLU A 131 -9.33 5.43 5.32
N ARG A 132 -8.83 6.10 6.37
CA ARG A 132 -9.38 7.35 6.88
C ARG A 132 -9.10 8.56 5.98
N VAL A 133 -8.12 8.45 5.08
CA VAL A 133 -7.69 9.54 4.21
C VAL A 133 -7.53 9.09 2.76
N ILE A 134 -7.65 10.02 1.82
CA ILE A 134 -7.36 9.76 0.41
C ILE A 134 -5.85 9.59 0.22
N VAL A 135 -5.43 8.63 -0.62
CA VAL A 135 -4.02 8.49 -1.01
C VAL A 135 -3.55 9.79 -1.70
N PRO A 136 -2.43 10.37 -1.26
CA PRO A 136 -1.87 11.61 -1.84
C PRO A 136 -1.69 11.54 -3.36
N ARG A 137 -2.31 12.48 -4.08
CA ARG A 137 -2.29 12.53 -5.57
C ARG A 137 -2.71 13.91 -6.12
N SER A 138 -2.20 14.98 -5.56
CA SER A 138 -2.58 16.33 -5.99
C SER A 138 -1.59 16.92 -7.00
N PRO A 139 -2.07 17.58 -8.10
CA PRO A 139 -1.21 18.33 -8.99
C PRO A 139 -0.56 19.56 -8.34
N ILE A 140 -1.04 19.97 -7.16
CA ILE A 140 -0.44 21.05 -6.36
C ILE A 140 1.02 20.76 -6.04
N GLY A 141 1.44 19.49 -5.98
CA GLY A 141 2.84 19.10 -5.77
C GLY A 141 3.81 19.75 -6.77
N GLU A 142 3.41 19.89 -8.03
CA GLU A 142 4.23 20.57 -9.04
C GLU A 142 4.36 22.08 -8.76
N LEU A 143 3.32 22.71 -8.23
CA LEU A 143 3.36 24.12 -7.85
C LEU A 143 4.23 24.32 -6.61
N ILE A 144 4.14 23.44 -5.63
CA ILE A 144 5.01 23.46 -4.44
C ILE A 144 6.47 23.35 -4.86
N GLY A 145 6.80 22.41 -5.74
CA GLY A 145 8.18 22.23 -6.26
C GLY A 145 8.72 23.47 -7.00
N LYS A 146 7.84 24.29 -7.59
CA LYS A 146 8.17 25.56 -8.22
C LYS A 146 8.00 26.77 -7.28
N ARG A 147 7.73 26.54 -5.99
CA ARG A 147 7.42 27.57 -4.99
C ARG A 147 6.32 28.53 -5.47
N PHE A 148 5.34 28.02 -6.22
CA PHE A 148 4.23 28.74 -6.85
C PHE A 148 4.66 29.85 -7.82
N ALA A 149 5.88 29.81 -8.34
CA ALA A 149 6.29 30.75 -9.39
C ALA A 149 5.50 30.51 -10.69
N PRO A 150 5.07 31.58 -11.43
CA PRO A 150 5.25 33.01 -11.13
C PRO A 150 4.13 33.65 -10.31
N TRP A 151 3.23 32.87 -9.67
CA TRP A 151 2.01 33.33 -9.04
C TRP A 151 2.26 34.08 -7.72
N LEU A 152 3.25 33.64 -6.93
CA LEU A 152 3.66 34.32 -5.72
C LEU A 152 4.81 35.26 -6.01
N ALA A 153 4.62 36.58 -5.72
CA ALA A 153 5.66 37.60 -5.83
C ALA A 153 6.62 37.58 -4.63
N HIS A 154 6.15 37.12 -3.47
CA HIS A 154 6.88 37.02 -2.21
C HIS A 154 6.55 35.69 -1.52
N GLU A 155 7.45 35.24 -0.66
CA GLU A 155 7.18 34.05 0.16
C GLU A 155 6.04 34.31 1.14
N PRO A 156 5.13 33.35 1.32
CA PRO A 156 4.02 33.52 2.23
C PRO A 156 4.51 33.46 3.68
N GLN A 157 3.89 34.25 4.57
CA GLN A 157 4.11 34.16 6.01
C GLN A 157 3.16 33.17 6.69
N ARG A 158 1.97 32.98 6.09
CA ARG A 158 0.98 32.02 6.55
C ARG A 158 0.36 31.30 5.35
N VAL A 159 0.11 30.01 5.53
CA VAL A 159 -0.53 29.15 4.54
C VAL A 159 -1.59 28.32 5.24
N MET A 160 -2.70 28.07 4.56
CA MET A 160 -3.77 27.20 5.06
C MET A 160 -4.04 26.10 4.04
N ASP A 161 -4.02 24.86 4.49
CA ASP A 161 -4.44 23.69 3.73
C ASP A 161 -5.82 23.24 4.24
N LEU A 162 -6.84 23.44 3.40
CA LEU A 162 -8.22 23.07 3.71
C LEU A 162 -8.53 21.67 3.15
N CYS A 163 -9.16 20.82 3.97
CA CYS A 163 -9.37 19.40 3.68
C CYS A 163 -8.04 18.67 3.52
N THR A 164 -7.19 18.84 4.53
CA THR A 164 -5.79 18.40 4.51
C THR A 164 -5.59 16.88 4.38
N GLY A 165 -6.60 16.08 4.79
CA GLY A 165 -6.56 14.62 4.72
C GLY A 165 -5.38 14.03 5.50
N SER A 166 -4.37 13.52 4.80
CA SER A 166 -3.14 13.00 5.44
C SER A 166 -2.14 14.09 5.86
N GLY A 167 -2.43 15.36 5.59
CA GLY A 167 -1.49 16.46 5.82
C GLY A 167 -0.39 16.60 4.77
N CYS A 168 -0.45 15.84 3.69
CA CYS A 168 0.66 15.76 2.71
C CYS A 168 0.95 17.10 2.03
N ILE A 169 -0.07 17.90 1.71
CA ILE A 169 0.08 19.23 1.11
C ILE A 169 0.63 20.19 2.18
N ALA A 170 0.04 20.22 3.37
CA ALA A 170 0.48 21.08 4.47
C ALA A 170 1.95 20.85 4.82
N ILE A 171 2.36 19.58 4.99
CA ILE A 171 3.74 19.22 5.32
C ILE A 171 4.69 19.55 4.16
N ALA A 172 4.30 19.27 2.92
CA ALA A 172 5.12 19.66 1.75
C ALA A 172 5.27 21.20 1.64
N LEU A 173 4.24 21.96 2.00
CA LEU A 173 4.29 23.43 2.07
C LEU A 173 5.21 23.90 3.20
N ALA A 174 5.15 23.30 4.38
CA ALA A 174 6.04 23.62 5.49
C ALA A 174 7.51 23.35 5.13
N GLN A 175 7.80 22.27 4.40
CA GLN A 175 9.16 22.01 3.88
C GLN A 175 9.61 23.01 2.80
N ALA A 176 8.68 23.43 1.92
CA ALA A 176 8.99 24.41 0.88
C ALA A 176 9.15 25.83 1.42
N PHE A 177 8.42 26.20 2.48
CA PHE A 177 8.39 27.53 3.09
C PHE A 177 8.63 27.45 4.60
N PRO A 178 9.87 27.17 5.05
CA PRO A 178 10.17 26.88 6.46
C PRO A 178 9.94 28.06 7.41
N GLU A 179 9.81 29.28 6.90
CA GLU A 179 9.52 30.49 7.69
C GLU A 179 8.01 30.79 7.78
N ALA A 180 7.17 30.01 7.08
CA ALA A 180 5.72 30.22 7.07
C ALA A 180 5.04 29.40 8.17
N GLU A 181 4.04 30.01 8.82
CA GLU A 181 3.07 29.26 9.63
C GLU A 181 2.12 28.50 8.69
N VAL A 182 1.95 27.20 8.90
CA VAL A 182 1.07 26.36 8.08
C VAL A 182 -0.04 25.77 8.94
N ASP A 183 -1.27 26.16 8.61
CA ASP A 183 -2.48 25.63 9.23
C ASP A 183 -3.03 24.46 8.39
N ALA A 184 -3.16 23.27 8.95
CA ALA A 184 -3.80 22.11 8.34
C ALA A 184 -5.19 21.89 8.95
N ILE A 185 -6.24 21.93 8.12
CA ILE A 185 -7.62 21.86 8.58
C ILE A 185 -8.37 20.75 7.86
N ASP A 186 -9.09 19.93 8.60
CA ASP A 186 -10.05 18.96 8.06
C ASP A 186 -11.31 18.91 8.93
N ILE A 187 -12.45 18.58 8.32
CA ILE A 187 -13.70 18.37 9.03
C ILE A 187 -13.75 17.01 9.73
N SER A 188 -12.97 16.04 9.25
CA SER A 188 -12.87 14.69 9.79
C SER A 188 -11.83 14.62 10.90
N PRO A 189 -12.20 14.32 12.15
CA PRO A 189 -11.25 14.06 13.21
C PRO A 189 -10.30 12.90 12.87
N ASP A 190 -10.81 11.85 12.22
CA ASP A 190 -10.01 10.69 11.82
C ASP A 190 -8.92 11.07 10.82
N ALA A 191 -9.20 12.02 9.89
CA ALA A 191 -8.19 12.55 8.99
C ALA A 191 -7.13 13.37 9.74
N LEU A 192 -7.55 14.18 10.74
CA LEU A 192 -6.63 14.92 11.58
C LEU A 192 -5.73 14.02 12.43
N ASP A 193 -6.21 12.85 12.86
CA ASP A 193 -5.36 11.85 13.53
C ASP A 193 -4.25 11.35 12.60
N VAL A 194 -4.57 11.11 11.32
CA VAL A 194 -3.55 10.73 10.31
C VAL A 194 -2.61 11.88 10.02
N THR A 195 -3.12 13.11 9.92
CA THR A 195 -2.30 14.33 9.78
C THR A 195 -1.31 14.44 10.93
N GLN A 196 -1.77 14.21 12.17
CA GLN A 196 -0.93 14.30 13.36
C GLN A 196 0.22 13.28 13.34
N ILE A 197 -0.05 12.02 12.93
CA ILE A 197 0.99 10.99 12.74
C ILE A 197 2.08 11.49 11.77
N ASN A 198 1.66 12.11 10.66
CA ASN A 198 2.60 12.62 9.68
C ASN A 198 3.36 13.87 10.15
N ILE A 199 2.71 14.77 10.89
CA ILE A 199 3.36 15.94 11.52
C ILE A 199 4.46 15.45 12.48
N GLU A 200 4.18 14.49 13.34
CA GLU A 200 5.14 13.89 14.28
C GLU A 200 6.31 13.23 13.55
N MET A 201 6.02 12.50 12.46
CA MET A 201 7.05 11.84 11.64
C MET A 201 8.06 12.85 11.05
N TYR A 202 7.63 14.08 10.78
CA TYR A 202 8.48 15.14 10.25
C TYR A 202 8.98 16.14 11.31
N GLY A 203 8.62 15.96 12.58
CA GLY A 203 9.04 16.85 13.67
C GLY A 203 8.53 18.29 13.53
N LEU A 204 7.32 18.45 12.99
CA LEU A 204 6.66 19.74 12.76
C LEU A 204 5.65 20.12 13.85
N GLU A 205 5.73 19.50 15.00
CA GLU A 205 4.92 19.81 16.18
C GLU A 205 5.32 21.15 16.79
N GLN A 206 4.66 22.23 16.43
CA GLN A 206 4.87 23.54 17.07
C GLN A 206 3.55 24.25 17.36
#